data_83df7299192e5cc7e6e1880cd8730ee1
#
_entry.id   83df7299192e5cc7e6e1880cd8730ee1
#
_cell.length_a   1.000
_cell.length_b   1.000
_cell.length_c   1.000
_cell.angle_alpha   90.00
_cell.angle_beta   90.00
_cell.angle_gamma   90.00
#
_symmetry.space_group_name_H-M   'P 1'
#
loop_
_entity.id
_entity.type
_entity.pdbx_description
1 polymer ?
#
loop_
_entity_poly.entity_id
_entity_poly.type
_entity_poly.pdbx_seq_one_letter_code
_entity_poly.pdbx_strand_id
1 'polypeptide(L)'
;MLTVTVLGCSGSYAAPGGACTGFLMQSPRANVWLDAGPGTLANLQTVCRLSDLEAVVLTHAHPDHWLEMPVVANAIQWFEPRQRLPVYSNAHMAAHARAMIGPDIDIPFDWRVIEPHEQ
;
A
#
# COMPACT_ATOMS: atom_id res chain seq x y z
N MET A 1 13.12 6.11 16.99
CA MET A 1 13.93 5.27 16.09
C MET A 1 13.07 4.82 14.93
N LEU A 2 13.59 4.89 13.74
CA LEU A 2 12.91 4.38 12.55
C LEU A 2 13.32 2.93 12.29
N THR A 3 12.32 2.06 12.15
CA THR A 3 12.54 0.66 11.80
C THR A 3 11.95 0.41 10.40
N VAL A 4 12.70 -0.28 9.56
CA VAL A 4 12.23 -0.70 8.23
C VAL A 4 12.16 -2.21 8.19
N THR A 5 10.98 -2.75 7.90
CA THR A 5 10.77 -4.19 7.70
C THR A 5 10.58 -4.44 6.21
N VAL A 6 11.35 -5.34 5.65
CA VAL A 6 11.16 -5.78 4.26
C VAL A 6 10.01 -6.78 4.23
N LEU A 7 8.89 -6.38 3.62
CA LEU A 7 7.72 -7.25 3.47
C LEU A 7 7.88 -8.14 2.23
N GLY A 8 8.62 -7.65 1.24
CA GLY A 8 8.95 -8.37 0.04
C GLY A 8 9.94 -7.58 -0.80
N CYS A 9 10.76 -8.27 -1.56
CA CYS A 9 11.78 -7.66 -2.43
C CYS A 9 11.97 -8.41 -3.75
N SER A 10 11.02 -9.27 -4.14
CA SER A 10 11.05 -9.92 -5.44
C SER A 10 10.57 -8.94 -6.50
N GLY A 11 11.48 -8.54 -7.39
CA GLY A 11 11.17 -7.65 -8.49
C GLY A 11 10.43 -8.35 -9.62
N SER A 12 9.51 -7.66 -10.28
CA SER A 12 8.67 -8.08 -11.40
C SER A 12 7.64 -9.14 -11.05
N TYR A 13 8.01 -10.23 -10.37
CA TYR A 13 7.09 -11.28 -9.95
C TYR A 13 7.58 -11.94 -8.65
N ALA A 14 6.65 -12.54 -7.93
CA ALA A 14 6.97 -13.18 -6.66
C ALA A 14 7.74 -14.48 -6.89
N ALA A 15 8.82 -14.66 -6.14
CA ALA A 15 9.55 -15.92 -6.10
C ALA A 15 8.91 -16.89 -5.10
N PRO A 16 9.20 -18.21 -5.18
CA PRO A 16 8.76 -19.12 -4.14
C PRO A 16 9.23 -18.66 -2.75
N GLY A 17 8.29 -18.45 -1.84
CA GLY A 17 8.58 -17.94 -0.51
C GLY A 17 8.96 -16.46 -0.44
N GLY A 18 8.86 -15.72 -1.56
CA GLY A 18 9.23 -14.30 -1.63
C GLY A 18 8.12 -13.45 -2.24
N ALA A 19 7.59 -12.50 -1.48
CA ALA A 19 6.63 -11.51 -1.97
C ALA A 19 7.32 -10.48 -2.88
N CYS A 20 6.53 -9.80 -3.69
CA CYS A 20 6.99 -8.66 -4.48
C CYS A 20 7.32 -7.47 -3.57
N THR A 21 7.62 -6.32 -4.16
CA THR A 21 8.21 -5.20 -3.41
C THR A 21 7.26 -4.56 -2.42
N GLY A 22 7.72 -4.40 -1.20
CA GLY A 22 7.02 -3.65 -0.17
C GLY A 22 7.82 -3.56 1.12
N PHE A 23 7.65 -2.45 1.82
CA PHE A 23 8.37 -2.14 3.05
C PHE A 23 7.42 -1.53 4.08
N LEU A 24 7.61 -1.88 5.33
CA LEU A 24 6.92 -1.22 6.44
C LEU A 24 7.92 -0.35 7.19
N MET A 25 7.65 0.95 7.21
CA MET A 25 8.43 1.92 7.97
C MET A 25 7.69 2.26 9.25
N GLN A 26 8.34 2.06 10.39
CA GLN A 26 7.73 2.29 11.69
C GLN A 26 8.58 3.24 12.53
N SER A 27 7.90 4.21 13.13
CA SER A 27 8.44 5.10 14.16
C SER A 27 7.52 5.09 15.37
N PRO A 28 7.90 5.72 16.49
CA PRO A 28 6.97 5.84 17.62
C PRO A 28 5.67 6.56 17.29
N ARG A 29 5.61 7.29 16.16
CA ARG A 29 4.47 8.12 15.79
C ARG A 29 3.67 7.61 14.60
N ALA A 30 4.26 6.75 13.76
CA ALA A 30 3.61 6.37 12.50
C ALA A 30 4.08 5.01 12.00
N ASN A 31 3.16 4.31 11.34
CA ASN A 31 3.41 3.12 10.54
C ASN A 31 3.03 3.44 9.10
N VAL A 32 4.01 3.41 8.19
CA VAL A 32 3.82 3.73 6.78
C VAL A 32 4.23 2.54 5.91
N TRP A 33 3.33 2.13 5.05
CA TRP A 33 3.57 1.05 4.09
C TRP A 33 4.04 1.65 2.77
N LEU A 34 5.27 1.35 2.38
CA LEU A 34 5.88 1.83 1.14
C LEU A 34 5.89 0.70 0.12
N ASP A 35 5.15 0.87 -0.95
CA ASP A 35 4.84 -0.09 -1.99
C ASP A 35 4.17 -1.36 -1.47
N ALA A 36 3.20 -1.82 -2.22
CA ALA A 36 2.30 -2.91 -1.84
C ALA A 36 2.23 -3.96 -2.95
N GLY A 37 3.35 -4.60 -3.22
CA GLY A 37 3.43 -5.68 -4.21
C GLY A 37 2.71 -6.94 -3.73
N PRO A 38 2.35 -7.83 -4.67
CA PRO A 38 1.69 -9.09 -4.34
C PRO A 38 2.40 -9.89 -3.24
N GLY A 39 1.64 -10.28 -2.22
CA GLY A 39 2.13 -11.04 -1.06
C GLY A 39 2.50 -10.18 0.14
N THR A 40 2.64 -8.87 -0.01
CA THR A 40 3.10 -8.00 1.09
C THR A 40 2.02 -7.80 2.17
N LEU A 41 0.74 -7.89 1.84
CA LEU A 41 -0.32 -7.78 2.84
C LEU A 41 -0.23 -8.88 3.90
N ALA A 42 -0.02 -10.12 3.48
CA ALA A 42 0.13 -11.23 4.41
C ALA A 42 1.32 -10.99 5.35
N ASN A 43 2.45 -10.56 4.81
CA ASN A 43 3.64 -10.30 5.60
C ASN A 43 3.48 -9.07 6.51
N LEU A 44 2.78 -8.03 6.04
CA LEU A 44 2.44 -6.86 6.86
C LEU A 44 1.73 -7.27 8.14
N GLN A 45 0.76 -8.16 8.02
CA GLN A 45 -0.08 -8.59 9.13
C GLN A 45 0.68 -9.40 10.19
N THR A 46 1.88 -9.88 9.90
CA THR A 46 2.75 -10.49 10.91
C THR A 46 3.42 -9.45 11.82
N VAL A 47 3.42 -8.18 11.42
CA VAL A 47 4.13 -7.11 12.11
C VAL A 47 3.16 -6.08 12.71
N CYS A 48 2.09 -5.73 11.99
CA CYS A 48 1.09 -4.78 12.47
C CYS A 48 -0.30 -5.10 11.87
N ARG A 49 -1.32 -4.40 12.35
CA ARG A 49 -2.68 -4.49 11.82
C ARG A 49 -2.90 -3.44 10.74
N LEU A 50 -3.83 -3.70 9.82
CA LEU A 50 -4.26 -2.67 8.87
C LEU A 50 -4.76 -1.41 9.58
N SER A 51 -5.41 -1.57 10.73
CA SER A 51 -5.90 -0.45 11.54
C SER A 51 -4.79 0.39 12.16
N ASP A 52 -3.57 -0.12 12.23
CA ASP A 52 -2.41 0.57 12.79
C ASP A 52 -1.65 1.41 11.75
N LEU A 53 -2.01 1.29 10.47
CA LEU A 53 -1.36 2.07 9.41
C LEU A 53 -1.86 3.51 9.39
N GLU A 54 -0.95 4.47 9.32
CA GLU A 54 -1.26 5.88 9.07
C GLU A 54 -1.35 6.17 7.58
N ALA A 55 -0.58 5.48 6.75
CA ALA A 55 -0.58 5.74 5.32
C ALA A 55 0.03 4.60 4.52
N VAL A 56 -0.30 4.58 3.23
CA VAL A 56 0.40 3.82 2.19
C VAL A 56 0.99 4.83 1.21
N VAL A 57 2.23 4.61 0.79
CA VAL A 57 2.88 5.40 -0.25
C VAL A 57 3.22 4.47 -1.40
N LEU A 58 2.76 4.81 -2.61
CA LEU A 58 3.00 4.02 -3.81
C LEU A 58 3.90 4.81 -4.76
N THR A 59 4.99 4.18 -5.20
CA THR A 59 6.01 4.86 -6.01
C THR A 59 5.64 4.94 -7.48
N HIS A 60 5.09 3.89 -8.04
CA HIS A 60 4.71 3.84 -9.46
C HIS A 60 3.75 2.66 -9.74
N ALA A 61 3.23 2.60 -10.97
CA ALA A 61 2.13 1.71 -11.34
C ALA A 61 2.55 0.33 -11.87
N HIS A 62 3.82 -0.05 -11.75
CA HIS A 62 4.21 -1.41 -12.10
C HIS A 62 3.54 -2.42 -11.14
N PRO A 63 2.95 -3.50 -11.66
CA PRO A 63 2.11 -4.39 -10.84
C PRO A 63 2.79 -4.97 -9.61
N ASP A 64 4.08 -5.25 -9.68
CA ASP A 64 4.85 -5.78 -8.56
C ASP A 64 5.03 -4.79 -7.39
N HIS A 65 4.58 -3.54 -7.55
CA HIS A 65 4.66 -2.50 -6.52
C HIS A 65 3.31 -2.10 -5.91
N TRP A 66 2.17 -2.52 -6.47
CA TRP A 66 0.88 -2.02 -5.93
C TRP A 66 -0.31 -2.96 -6.04
N LEU A 67 -0.21 -4.10 -6.72
CA LEU A 67 -1.39 -4.95 -6.98
C LEU A 67 -1.99 -5.61 -5.74
N GLU A 68 -1.41 -5.45 -4.58
CA GLU A 68 -2.06 -5.83 -3.33
C GLU A 68 -3.23 -4.87 -2.98
N MET A 69 -3.20 -3.64 -3.50
CA MET A 69 -4.15 -2.60 -3.10
C MET A 69 -5.62 -2.94 -3.37
N PRO A 70 -6.00 -3.57 -4.50
CA PRO A 70 -7.38 -4.02 -4.66
C PRO A 70 -7.84 -5.01 -3.58
N VAL A 71 -6.95 -5.86 -3.11
CA VAL A 71 -7.24 -6.81 -2.02
C VAL A 71 -7.33 -6.08 -0.67
N VAL A 72 -6.46 -5.10 -0.44
CA VAL A 72 -6.53 -4.24 0.75
C VAL A 72 -7.86 -3.49 0.80
N ALA A 73 -8.34 -3.01 -0.35
CA ALA A 73 -9.66 -2.36 -0.46
C ALA A 73 -10.77 -3.28 0.06
N ASN A 74 -10.76 -4.53 -0.38
CA ASN A 74 -11.73 -5.53 0.08
C ASN A 74 -11.64 -5.78 1.58
N ALA A 75 -10.42 -5.91 2.10
CA ALA A 75 -10.20 -6.15 3.52
C ALA A 75 -10.79 -5.02 4.37
N ILE A 76 -10.53 -3.79 4.02
CA ILE A 76 -11.02 -2.62 4.77
C ILE A 76 -12.53 -2.47 4.63
N GLN A 77 -13.05 -2.61 3.43
CA GLN A 77 -14.48 -2.37 3.17
C GLN A 77 -15.39 -3.41 3.83
N TRP A 78 -14.96 -4.68 3.86
CA TRP A 78 -15.85 -5.79 4.20
C TRP A 78 -15.49 -6.57 5.47
N PHE A 79 -14.21 -6.58 5.87
CA PHE A 79 -13.73 -7.47 6.91
C PHE A 79 -13.06 -6.78 8.09
N GLU A 80 -12.30 -5.73 7.85
CA GLU A 80 -11.55 -4.99 8.86
C GLU A 80 -11.83 -3.49 8.73
N PRO A 81 -13.04 -3.04 9.10
CA PRO A 81 -13.42 -1.63 8.95
C PRO A 81 -12.53 -0.74 9.81
N ARG A 82 -12.17 0.40 9.22
CA ARG A 82 -11.38 1.44 9.86
C ARG A 82 -11.73 2.77 9.22
N GLN A 83 -11.16 3.87 9.72
CA GLN A 83 -11.18 5.13 9.00
C GLN A 83 -10.50 4.93 7.64
N ARG A 84 -10.92 5.70 6.64
CA ARG A 84 -10.32 5.61 5.30
C ARG A 84 -8.79 5.69 5.41
N LEU A 85 -8.11 4.76 4.77
CA LEU A 85 -6.66 4.69 4.76
C LEU A 85 -6.10 5.72 3.78
N PRO A 86 -5.29 6.70 4.23
CA PRO A 86 -4.62 7.61 3.31
C PRO A 86 -3.64 6.87 2.41
N VAL A 87 -3.73 7.11 1.10
CA VAL A 87 -2.81 6.56 0.10
C VAL A 87 -2.23 7.72 -0.69
N TYR A 88 -0.92 7.78 -0.78
CA TYR A 88 -0.19 8.83 -1.49
C TYR A 88 0.46 8.26 -2.74
N SER A 89 0.23 8.88 -3.88
CA SER A 89 0.83 8.50 -5.15
C SER A 89 0.87 9.68 -6.12
N ASN A 90 1.55 9.50 -7.26
CA ASN A 90 1.38 10.43 -8.36
C ASN A 90 0.02 10.21 -9.07
N ALA A 91 -0.32 11.12 -9.97
CA ALA A 91 -1.60 11.08 -10.69
C ALA A 91 -1.74 9.84 -11.58
N HIS A 92 -0.63 9.40 -12.20
CA HIS A 92 -0.62 8.21 -13.05
C HIS A 92 -1.00 6.94 -12.28
N MET A 93 -0.39 6.75 -11.11
CA MET A 93 -0.71 5.63 -10.23
C MET A 93 -2.17 5.70 -9.75
N ALA A 94 -2.62 6.88 -9.34
CA ALA A 94 -4.00 7.07 -8.89
C ALA A 94 -5.02 6.70 -9.97
N ALA A 95 -4.76 7.06 -11.23
CA ALA A 95 -5.62 6.71 -12.35
C ALA A 95 -5.69 5.20 -12.58
N HIS A 96 -4.58 4.49 -12.48
CA HIS A 96 -4.52 3.04 -12.58
C HIS A 96 -5.32 2.36 -11.45
N ALA A 97 -5.13 2.84 -10.23
CA ALA A 97 -5.85 2.31 -9.07
C ALA A 97 -7.36 2.52 -9.20
N ARG A 98 -7.79 3.69 -9.64
CA ARG A 98 -9.21 4.00 -9.82
C ARG A 98 -9.83 3.13 -10.91
N ALA A 99 -9.12 2.90 -11.99
CA ALA A 99 -9.59 2.03 -13.08
C ALA A 99 -9.73 0.56 -12.61
N MET A 100 -8.79 0.08 -11.82
CA MET A 100 -8.77 -1.30 -11.34
C MET A 100 -9.77 -1.55 -10.20
N ILE A 101 -9.79 -0.68 -9.20
CA ILE A 101 -10.61 -0.85 -7.99
C ILE A 101 -12.06 -0.41 -8.27
N GLY A 102 -12.24 0.62 -9.10
CA GLY A 102 -13.55 1.10 -9.52
C GLY A 102 -14.07 2.25 -8.68
N PRO A 103 -15.38 2.59 -8.85
CA PRO A 103 -15.97 3.79 -8.25
C PRO A 103 -16.00 3.76 -6.71
N ASP A 104 -15.93 2.59 -6.11
CA ASP A 104 -15.97 2.44 -4.64
C ASP A 104 -14.60 2.66 -3.99
N ILE A 105 -13.58 3.03 -4.74
CA ILE A 105 -12.21 3.27 -4.23
C ILE A 105 -12.17 4.25 -3.05
N ASP A 106 -13.08 5.22 -3.04
CA ASP A 106 -13.13 6.25 -2.00
C ASP A 106 -13.80 5.77 -0.70
N ILE A 107 -14.33 4.55 -0.67
CA ILE A 107 -14.87 3.96 0.55
C ILE A 107 -13.74 3.51 1.48
N PRO A 108 -12.80 2.62 1.04
CA PRO A 108 -11.70 2.22 1.92
C PRO A 108 -10.54 3.22 1.97
N PHE A 109 -10.34 4.04 0.94
CA PHE A 109 -9.16 4.88 0.79
C PHE A 109 -9.47 6.36 0.71
N ASP A 110 -8.57 7.15 1.28
CA ASP A 110 -8.43 8.58 1.02
C ASP A 110 -7.20 8.74 0.11
N TRP A 111 -7.42 8.75 -1.20
CA TRP A 111 -6.32 8.76 -2.16
C TRP A 111 -5.88 10.19 -2.44
N ARG A 112 -4.61 10.48 -2.15
CA ARG A 112 -4.02 11.81 -2.23
C ARG A 112 -2.93 11.82 -3.28
N VAL A 113 -3.14 12.61 -4.33
CA VAL A 113 -2.16 12.79 -5.40
C VAL A 113 -1.12 13.80 -4.94
N ILE A 114 0.15 13.42 -5.06
CA ILE A 114 1.29 14.29 -4.78
C ILE A 114 2.02 14.61 -6.09
N GLU A 115 2.44 15.85 -6.21
CA GLU A 115 3.16 16.34 -7.38
C GLU A 115 4.60 16.67 -7.01
N PRO A 116 5.56 16.52 -7.95
CA PRO A 116 6.92 16.95 -7.69
C PRO A 116 6.97 18.44 -7.39
N HIS A 117 7.78 18.83 -6.40
CA HIS A 117 8.06 20.24 -6.18
C HIS A 117 9.00 20.75 -7.26
N GLU A 118 8.60 21.84 -7.92
CA GLU A 118 9.53 22.61 -8.74
C GLU A 118 10.44 23.41 -7.81
N GLN A 119 11.75 23.32 -8.06
CA GLN A 119 12.75 24.10 -7.34
C GLN A 119 13.08 25.36 -8.12
#